data_ed08515ec57d3e4d8149b96de6f51bcd
#
_entry.id   ed08515ec57d3e4d8149b96de6f51bcd
#
_cell.length_a   1.000
_cell.length_b   1.000
_cell.length_c   1.000
_cell.angle_alpha   90.00
_cell.angle_beta   90.00
_cell.angle_gamma   90.00
#
_symmetry.space_group_name_H-M   'P 1'
#
loop_
_entity.id
_entity.type
_entity.pdbx_description
1 polymer ?
#
loop_
_entity_poly.entity_id
_entity_poly.type
_entity_poly.pdbx_seq_one_letter_code
_entity_poly.pdbx_strand_id
1 'polypeptide(L)'
;MQIPVALERLVFEFSRFPGVGRKTAQRLAFNILRYTTEETQNLTDALTQVKEQIRYCSVCSGFTDVDPCAICSHSSRDQQQVCVVEQPNNIFPIEKSGVFKGVYHVLMGAISPLDGIGPEQLNVKKLRNRIENTKINELILATNPTVKGEATALYLQQEFAGKIPTITRLACGIPAGGDLEYVDDVTLMEAFYGRHTVNN
;
A
#
# COMPACT_ATOMS: atom_id res chain seq x y z
N MET A 1 10.16 -35.44 24.66
CA MET A 1 10.73 -35.70 23.32
C MET A 1 11.24 -34.38 22.79
N GLN A 2 12.52 -34.29 22.48
CA GLN A 2 13.15 -33.02 22.07
C GLN A 2 12.99 -32.88 20.54
N ILE A 3 12.47 -31.73 20.09
CA ILE A 3 12.38 -31.43 18.64
C ILE A 3 13.80 -31.23 18.11
N PRO A 4 14.18 -31.81 16.96
CA PRO A 4 15.49 -31.57 16.36
C PRO A 4 15.78 -30.07 16.17
N VAL A 5 17.02 -29.65 16.44
CA VAL A 5 17.42 -28.24 16.46
C VAL A 5 17.11 -27.51 15.13
N ALA A 6 17.37 -28.17 14.00
CA ALA A 6 17.07 -27.59 12.69
C ALA A 6 15.57 -27.33 12.48
N LEU A 7 14.72 -28.24 12.96
CA LEU A 7 13.27 -28.10 12.89
C LEU A 7 12.76 -27.01 13.82
N GLU A 8 13.32 -26.91 15.04
CA GLU A 8 12.96 -25.85 15.98
C GLU A 8 13.33 -24.45 15.45
N ARG A 9 14.49 -24.33 14.82
CA ARG A 9 14.90 -23.10 14.12
C ARG A 9 13.91 -22.70 13.02
N LEU A 10 13.47 -23.64 12.19
CA LEU A 10 12.50 -23.37 11.14
C LEU A 10 11.15 -22.94 11.74
N VAL A 11 10.68 -23.59 12.80
CA VAL A 11 9.47 -23.18 13.54
C VAL A 11 9.61 -21.75 14.08
N PHE A 12 10.77 -21.41 14.65
CA PHE A 12 11.03 -20.08 15.14
C PHE A 12 10.95 -19.04 14.01
N GLU A 13 11.59 -19.27 12.87
CA GLU A 13 11.54 -18.32 11.74
C GLU A 13 10.11 -18.14 11.20
N PHE A 14 9.32 -19.20 11.08
CA PHE A 14 7.92 -19.08 10.69
C PHE A 14 7.07 -18.35 11.73
N SER A 15 7.35 -18.50 13.02
CA SER A 15 6.60 -17.81 14.08
C SER A 15 6.84 -16.29 14.11
N ARG A 16 7.86 -15.78 13.41
CA ARG A 16 8.12 -14.34 13.27
C ARG A 16 7.20 -13.65 12.26
N PHE A 17 6.48 -14.41 11.43
CA PHE A 17 5.51 -13.82 10.52
C PHE A 17 4.28 -13.31 11.28
N PRO A 18 3.79 -12.08 10.96
CA PRO A 18 2.57 -11.57 11.56
C PRO A 18 1.39 -12.53 11.37
N GLY A 19 0.64 -12.80 12.44
CA GLY A 19 -0.50 -13.73 12.40
C GLY A 19 -0.12 -15.22 12.44
N VAL A 20 1.16 -15.57 12.44
CA VAL A 20 1.62 -16.96 12.52
C VAL A 20 2.03 -17.29 13.97
N GLY A 21 1.12 -17.89 14.71
CA GLY A 21 1.41 -18.42 16.04
C GLY A 21 2.25 -19.71 16.00
N ARG A 22 2.87 -20.07 17.13
CA ARG A 22 3.77 -21.25 17.26
C ARG A 22 3.16 -22.54 16.70
N LYS A 23 1.85 -22.80 16.94
CA LYS A 23 1.16 -24.00 16.45
C LYS A 23 1.08 -24.02 14.91
N THR A 24 0.79 -22.89 14.30
CA THR A 24 0.79 -22.76 12.84
C THR A 24 2.20 -22.90 12.27
N ALA A 25 3.19 -22.26 12.90
CA ALA A 25 4.59 -22.36 12.51
C ALA A 25 5.10 -23.82 12.52
N GLN A 26 4.75 -24.59 13.57
CA GLN A 26 5.06 -26.03 13.64
C GLN A 26 4.44 -26.81 12.49
N ARG A 27 3.17 -26.52 12.15
CA ARG A 27 2.48 -27.20 11.04
C ARG A 27 3.14 -26.88 9.70
N LEU A 28 3.54 -25.64 9.49
CA LEU A 28 4.29 -25.23 8.29
C LEU A 28 5.65 -25.94 8.22
N ALA A 29 6.41 -25.95 9.31
CA ALA A 29 7.71 -26.60 9.37
C ALA A 29 7.62 -28.12 9.11
N PHE A 30 6.62 -28.80 9.67
CA PHE A 30 6.38 -30.22 9.40
C PHE A 30 5.94 -30.47 7.94
N ASN A 31 5.27 -29.50 7.30
CA ASN A 31 4.96 -29.63 5.87
C ASN A 31 6.20 -29.57 5.00
N ILE A 32 7.18 -28.72 5.34
CA ILE A 32 8.47 -28.66 4.61
C ILE A 32 9.23 -29.98 4.66
N LEU A 33 9.11 -30.78 5.72
CA LEU A 33 9.73 -32.11 5.78
C LEU A 33 9.21 -33.09 4.72
N ARG A 34 8.06 -32.80 4.10
CA ARG A 34 7.48 -33.60 3.02
C ARG A 34 7.89 -33.12 1.63
N TYR A 35 8.52 -31.96 1.56
CA TYR A 35 9.01 -31.41 0.29
C TYR A 35 10.20 -32.22 -0.21
N THR A 36 10.30 -32.32 -1.52
CA THR A 36 11.52 -32.78 -2.16
C THR A 36 12.65 -31.75 -1.99
N THR A 37 13.87 -32.15 -2.24
CA THR A 37 15.02 -31.24 -2.25
C THR A 37 14.81 -30.10 -3.25
N GLU A 38 14.23 -30.38 -4.42
CA GLU A 38 13.93 -29.40 -5.46
C GLU A 38 12.88 -28.38 -5.00
N GLU A 39 11.77 -28.84 -4.42
CA GLU A 39 10.73 -27.93 -3.87
C GLU A 39 11.27 -27.03 -2.76
N THR A 40 12.14 -27.58 -1.90
CA THR A 40 12.80 -26.82 -0.84
C THR A 40 13.74 -25.77 -1.43
N GLN A 41 14.51 -26.14 -2.44
CA GLN A 41 15.41 -25.22 -3.13
C GLN A 41 14.62 -24.10 -3.81
N ASN A 42 13.54 -24.41 -4.53
CA ASN A 42 12.68 -23.41 -5.17
C ASN A 42 12.12 -22.40 -4.17
N LEU A 43 11.70 -22.84 -2.98
CA LEU A 43 11.25 -21.93 -1.92
C LEU A 43 12.38 -21.03 -1.42
N THR A 44 13.56 -21.60 -1.20
CA THR A 44 14.75 -20.86 -0.75
C THR A 44 15.17 -19.81 -1.76
N ASP A 45 15.18 -20.18 -3.04
CA ASP A 45 15.54 -19.29 -4.14
C ASP A 45 14.52 -18.15 -4.27
N ALA A 46 13.23 -18.43 -4.15
CA ALA A 46 12.19 -17.40 -4.18
C ALA A 46 12.34 -16.38 -3.05
N LEU A 47 12.66 -16.83 -1.83
CA LEU A 47 12.92 -15.94 -0.70
C LEU A 47 14.15 -15.05 -0.92
N THR A 48 15.21 -15.64 -1.48
CA THR A 48 16.46 -14.94 -1.79
C THR A 48 16.23 -13.90 -2.88
N GLN A 49 15.58 -14.29 -3.99
CA GLN A 49 15.30 -13.42 -5.12
C GLN A 49 14.46 -12.20 -4.73
N VAL A 50 13.45 -12.37 -3.88
CA VAL A 50 12.65 -11.23 -3.38
C VAL A 50 13.53 -10.22 -2.66
N LYS A 51 14.51 -10.66 -1.88
CA LYS A 51 15.42 -9.75 -1.14
C LYS A 51 16.47 -9.09 -2.02
N GLU A 52 16.92 -9.76 -3.06
CA GLU A 52 17.98 -9.28 -3.95
C GLU A 52 17.45 -8.43 -5.10
N GLN A 53 16.29 -8.76 -5.65
CA GLN A 53 15.79 -8.15 -6.88
C GLN A 53 14.75 -7.06 -6.62
N ILE A 54 13.92 -7.18 -5.56
CA ILE A 54 12.88 -6.20 -5.30
C ILE A 54 13.46 -4.99 -4.55
N ARG A 55 13.23 -3.82 -5.11
CA ARG A 55 13.63 -2.52 -4.58
C ARG A 55 12.47 -1.51 -4.65
N TYR A 56 12.68 -0.33 -4.14
CA TYR A 56 11.74 0.77 -4.29
C TYR A 56 12.07 1.57 -5.54
N CYS A 57 11.04 1.84 -6.36
CA CYS A 57 11.16 2.70 -7.52
C CYS A 57 11.68 4.09 -7.13
N SER A 58 12.68 4.59 -7.86
CA SER A 58 13.27 5.92 -7.63
C SER A 58 12.25 7.06 -7.79
N VAL A 59 11.19 6.86 -8.60
CA VAL A 59 10.17 7.89 -8.86
C VAL A 59 9.02 7.80 -7.86
N CYS A 60 8.34 6.66 -7.76
CA CYS A 60 7.10 6.54 -6.99
C CYS A 60 7.26 5.86 -5.64
N SER A 61 8.39 5.22 -5.35
CA SER A 61 8.62 4.38 -4.17
C SER A 61 7.75 3.11 -4.09
N GLY A 62 7.11 2.69 -5.17
CA GLY A 62 6.46 1.38 -5.29
C GLY A 62 7.49 0.25 -5.42
N PHE A 63 7.08 -1.00 -5.16
CA PHE A 63 7.94 -2.17 -5.37
C PHE A 63 8.22 -2.39 -6.86
N THR A 64 9.48 -2.71 -7.17
CA THR A 64 9.91 -2.98 -8.55
C THR A 64 11.21 -3.80 -8.58
N ASP A 65 11.41 -4.52 -9.66
CA ASP A 65 12.66 -5.18 -10.05
C ASP A 65 13.49 -4.30 -11.00
N VAL A 66 12.84 -3.40 -11.76
CA VAL A 66 13.45 -2.48 -12.73
C VAL A 66 13.19 -1.03 -12.32
N ASP A 67 14.19 -0.15 -12.36
CA ASP A 67 14.07 1.25 -11.95
C ASP A 67 14.32 2.22 -13.12
N PRO A 68 13.38 3.12 -13.42
CA PRO A 68 12.03 3.29 -12.83
C PRO A 68 11.09 2.11 -13.09
N CYS A 69 10.07 1.94 -12.20
CA CYS A 69 9.12 0.82 -12.33
C CYS A 69 8.31 0.91 -13.64
N ALA A 70 7.74 -0.23 -14.05
CA ALA A 70 6.95 -0.34 -15.27
C ALA A 70 5.80 0.68 -15.36
N ILE A 71 5.19 1.07 -14.22
CA ILE A 71 4.13 2.09 -14.20
C ILE A 71 4.71 3.48 -14.50
N CYS A 72 5.80 3.86 -13.84
CA CYS A 72 6.40 5.19 -14.01
C CYS A 72 7.02 5.41 -15.38
N SER A 73 7.55 4.35 -16.02
CA SER A 73 8.18 4.40 -17.33
C SER A 73 7.22 4.19 -18.51
N HIS A 74 5.96 3.81 -18.24
CA HIS A 74 5.01 3.48 -19.30
C HIS A 74 4.46 4.73 -19.99
N SER A 75 4.65 4.84 -21.30
CA SER A 75 4.29 6.03 -22.10
C SER A 75 2.79 6.31 -22.18
N SER A 76 1.92 5.29 -21.98
CA SER A 76 0.46 5.49 -22.01
C SER A 76 -0.13 5.95 -20.68
N ARG A 77 0.70 6.07 -19.62
CA ARG A 77 0.24 6.55 -18.31
C ARG A 77 0.16 8.07 -18.30
N ASP A 78 -0.92 8.60 -17.74
CA ASP A 78 -1.04 10.04 -17.52
C ASP A 78 -0.12 10.48 -16.37
N GLN A 79 1.01 11.09 -16.74
CA GLN A 79 2.00 11.59 -15.79
C GLN A 79 1.51 12.81 -14.98
N GLN A 80 0.38 13.42 -15.39
CA GLN A 80 -0.20 14.58 -14.73
C GLN A 80 -1.23 14.22 -13.65
N GLN A 81 -1.61 12.94 -13.55
CA GLN A 81 -2.44 12.41 -12.48
C GLN A 81 -1.60 11.57 -11.53
N VAL A 82 -1.51 11.98 -10.28
CA VAL A 82 -0.72 11.28 -9.24
C VAL A 82 -1.63 10.77 -8.13
N CYS A 83 -1.69 9.45 -7.98
CA CYS A 83 -2.38 8.80 -6.87
C CYS A 83 -1.41 8.58 -5.70
N VAL A 84 -1.68 9.20 -4.56
CA VAL A 84 -0.87 9.11 -3.35
C VAL A 84 -1.42 8.02 -2.44
N VAL A 85 -0.59 7.03 -2.13
CA VAL A 85 -0.91 5.90 -1.26
C VAL A 85 0.04 5.82 -0.07
N GLU A 86 -0.36 5.17 1.01
CA GLU A 86 0.46 5.04 2.23
C GLU A 86 1.60 4.05 2.05
N GLN A 87 1.31 2.87 1.47
CA GLN A 87 2.25 1.76 1.37
C GLN A 87 2.35 1.25 -0.08
N PRO A 88 3.49 0.65 -0.48
CA PRO A 88 3.67 0.13 -1.84
C PRO A 88 2.64 -0.93 -2.25
N ASN A 89 2.19 -1.76 -1.30
CA ASN A 89 1.18 -2.78 -1.53
C ASN A 89 -0.22 -2.21 -1.84
N ASN A 90 -0.49 -0.94 -1.50
CA ASN A 90 -1.76 -0.28 -1.83
C ASN A 90 -1.92 -0.03 -3.35
N ILE A 91 -0.82 -0.05 -4.10
CA ILE A 91 -0.86 0.08 -5.56
C ILE A 91 -1.57 -1.12 -6.21
N PHE A 92 -1.33 -2.33 -5.72
CA PHE A 92 -1.84 -3.55 -6.36
C PHE A 92 -3.36 -3.62 -6.51
N PRO A 93 -4.19 -3.34 -5.48
CA PRO A 93 -5.63 -3.36 -5.64
C PRO A 93 -6.14 -2.28 -6.62
N ILE A 94 -5.51 -1.10 -6.67
CA ILE A 94 -5.87 -0.04 -7.60
C ILE A 94 -5.53 -0.46 -9.03
N GLU A 95 -4.34 -1.00 -9.27
CA GLU A 95 -3.94 -1.53 -10.58
C GLU A 95 -4.83 -2.69 -11.03
N LYS A 96 -5.17 -3.61 -10.11
CA LYS A 96 -6.06 -4.74 -10.38
C LYS A 96 -7.44 -4.29 -10.85
N SER A 97 -7.94 -3.16 -10.37
CA SER A 97 -9.24 -2.61 -10.80
C SER A 97 -9.23 -2.11 -12.24
N GLY A 98 -8.06 -1.76 -12.78
CA GLY A 98 -7.88 -1.27 -14.14
C GLY A 98 -8.46 0.12 -14.44
N VAL A 99 -9.07 0.79 -13.47
CA VAL A 99 -9.74 2.09 -13.65
C VAL A 99 -8.78 3.27 -13.67
N PHE A 100 -7.67 3.20 -12.96
CA PHE A 100 -6.70 4.29 -12.87
C PHE A 100 -5.62 4.17 -13.95
N LYS A 101 -5.39 5.27 -14.66
CA LYS A 101 -4.40 5.33 -15.77
C LYS A 101 -3.27 6.31 -15.51
N GLY A 102 -3.24 6.93 -14.35
CA GLY A 102 -2.16 7.81 -13.90
C GLY A 102 -0.98 7.05 -13.30
N VAL A 103 -0.19 7.76 -12.51
CA VAL A 103 1.00 7.26 -11.81
C VAL A 103 0.85 7.38 -10.30
N TYR A 104 1.74 6.76 -9.54
CA TYR A 104 1.63 6.70 -8.08
C TYR A 104 2.72 7.50 -7.38
N HIS A 105 2.44 7.78 -6.10
CA HIS A 105 3.44 8.21 -5.12
C HIS A 105 3.17 7.50 -3.79
N VAL A 106 4.17 6.82 -3.25
CA VAL A 106 4.07 6.08 -1.98
C VAL A 106 4.70 6.90 -0.87
N LEU A 107 3.93 7.17 0.18
CA LEU A 107 4.37 7.93 1.36
C LEU A 107 5.28 7.14 2.28
N MET A 108 5.25 5.81 2.24
CA MET A 108 5.92 4.87 3.15
C MET A 108 5.37 4.90 4.58
N GLY A 109 4.13 5.33 4.75
CA GLY A 109 3.44 5.40 6.04
C GLY A 109 2.30 6.40 6.04
N ALA A 110 1.79 6.69 7.24
CA ALA A 110 0.81 7.72 7.52
C ALA A 110 1.25 8.54 8.73
N ILE A 111 0.83 9.80 8.81
CA ILE A 111 1.09 10.68 9.94
C ILE A 111 0.44 10.07 11.20
N SER A 112 1.24 9.92 12.25
CA SER A 112 0.80 9.37 13.53
C SER A 112 1.56 10.05 14.68
N PRO A 113 1.05 11.16 15.21
CA PRO A 113 1.71 11.89 16.28
C PRO A 113 1.95 11.03 17.53
N LEU A 114 1.02 10.10 17.82
CA LEU A 114 1.14 9.19 18.96
C LEU A 114 2.32 8.21 18.81
N ASP A 115 2.69 7.88 17.57
CA ASP A 115 3.84 7.01 17.27
C ASP A 115 5.10 7.83 16.94
N GLY A 116 5.05 9.16 17.08
CA GLY A 116 6.14 10.07 16.72
C GLY A 116 6.41 10.18 15.22
N ILE A 117 5.43 9.82 14.37
CA ILE A 117 5.56 9.86 12.91
C ILE A 117 4.98 11.18 12.39
N GLY A 118 5.85 12.10 12.01
CA GLY A 118 5.50 13.35 11.33
C GLY A 118 5.72 13.28 9.82
N PRO A 119 5.44 14.38 9.10
CA PRO A 119 5.62 14.44 7.64
C PRO A 119 7.06 14.20 7.18
N GLU A 120 8.05 14.49 8.05
CA GLU A 120 9.48 14.37 7.76
C GLU A 120 9.94 12.92 7.65
N GLN A 121 9.26 11.99 8.33
CA GLN A 121 9.51 10.56 8.26
C GLN A 121 8.86 9.89 7.04
N LEU A 122 8.01 10.65 6.33
CA LEU A 122 7.30 10.19 5.14
C LEU A 122 7.93 10.76 3.86
N ASN A 123 7.61 10.17 2.71
CA ASN A 123 8.08 10.65 1.40
C ASN A 123 7.39 11.95 0.93
N VAL A 124 6.93 12.81 1.85
CA VAL A 124 6.28 14.09 1.52
C VAL A 124 7.26 15.03 0.81
N LYS A 125 8.52 15.10 1.26
CA LYS A 125 9.56 15.90 0.59
C LYS A 125 9.77 15.46 -0.87
N LYS A 126 9.76 14.16 -1.12
CA LYS A 126 9.89 13.61 -2.48
C LYS A 126 8.68 13.96 -3.35
N LEU A 127 7.47 13.95 -2.77
CA LEU A 127 6.26 14.41 -3.45
C LEU A 127 6.33 15.90 -3.79
N ARG A 128 6.76 16.74 -2.86
CA ARG A 128 6.94 18.18 -3.07
C ARG A 128 7.90 18.43 -4.24
N ASN A 129 9.08 17.83 -4.21
CA ASN A 129 10.05 17.96 -5.31
C ASN A 129 9.47 17.52 -6.67
N ARG A 130 8.65 16.47 -6.67
CA ARG A 130 7.98 16.00 -7.88
C ARG A 130 6.99 17.04 -8.41
N ILE A 131 6.16 17.63 -7.54
CA ILE A 131 5.18 18.66 -7.90
C ILE A 131 5.87 19.91 -8.45
N GLU A 132 7.01 20.30 -7.87
CA GLU A 132 7.78 21.47 -8.32
C GLU A 132 8.47 21.26 -9.69
N ASN A 133 8.86 20.02 -10.00
CA ASN A 133 9.63 19.71 -11.20
C ASN A 133 8.79 19.11 -12.34
N THR A 134 7.53 18.75 -12.10
CA THR A 134 6.64 18.17 -13.10
C THR A 134 5.26 18.82 -13.05
N LYS A 135 4.64 18.99 -14.20
CA LYS A 135 3.27 19.50 -14.24
C LYS A 135 2.30 18.42 -13.78
N ILE A 136 1.70 18.60 -12.60
CA ILE A 136 0.66 17.73 -12.05
C ILE A 136 -0.66 18.50 -12.11
N ASN A 137 -1.68 17.91 -12.71
CA ASN A 137 -3.02 18.50 -12.82
C ASN A 137 -3.93 18.00 -11.70
N GLU A 138 -3.75 16.75 -11.29
CA GLU A 138 -4.57 16.14 -10.24
C GLU A 138 -3.72 15.32 -9.26
N LEU A 139 -3.93 15.56 -7.97
CA LEU A 139 -3.39 14.78 -6.87
C LEU A 139 -4.55 14.03 -6.21
N ILE A 140 -4.57 12.72 -6.36
CA ILE A 140 -5.61 11.86 -5.79
C ILE A 140 -5.09 11.31 -4.45
N LEU A 141 -5.74 11.69 -3.35
CA LEU A 141 -5.39 11.22 -2.01
C LEU A 141 -6.08 9.87 -1.77
N ALA A 142 -5.31 8.79 -1.83
CA ALA A 142 -5.75 7.41 -1.65
C ALA A 142 -5.14 6.81 -0.37
N THR A 143 -5.08 7.60 0.70
CA THR A 143 -4.75 7.12 2.04
C THR A 143 -5.89 6.28 2.59
N ASN A 144 -5.58 5.33 3.49
CA ASN A 144 -6.61 4.48 4.08
C ASN A 144 -7.65 5.30 4.86
N PRO A 145 -8.92 4.86 4.92
CA PRO A 145 -9.98 5.50 5.68
C PRO A 145 -9.85 5.20 7.19
N THR A 146 -8.71 5.59 7.76
CA THR A 146 -8.37 5.47 9.18
C THR A 146 -8.07 6.85 9.74
N VAL A 147 -8.12 7.04 11.05
CA VAL A 147 -7.77 8.31 11.69
C VAL A 147 -6.40 8.84 11.22
N LYS A 148 -5.40 7.97 11.09
CA LYS A 148 -4.06 8.32 10.59
C LYS A 148 -4.09 8.71 9.11
N GLY A 149 -4.82 7.95 8.31
CA GLY A 149 -4.95 8.24 6.87
C GLY A 149 -5.73 9.52 6.60
N GLU A 150 -6.78 9.82 7.40
CA GLU A 150 -7.51 11.08 7.35
C GLU A 150 -6.61 12.28 7.70
N ALA A 151 -5.88 12.20 8.81
CA ALA A 151 -4.92 13.23 9.22
C ALA A 151 -3.86 13.46 8.15
N THR A 152 -3.39 12.38 7.49
CA THR A 152 -2.41 12.44 6.41
C THR A 152 -2.99 13.12 5.18
N ALA A 153 -4.22 12.77 4.79
CA ALA A 153 -4.91 13.40 3.65
C ALA A 153 -5.12 14.90 3.88
N LEU A 154 -5.60 15.28 5.07
CA LEU A 154 -5.81 16.68 5.44
C LEU A 154 -4.49 17.48 5.40
N TYR A 155 -3.42 16.91 5.94
CA TYR A 155 -2.09 17.52 5.86
C TYR A 155 -1.63 17.74 4.41
N LEU A 156 -1.75 16.72 3.55
CA LEU A 156 -1.36 16.83 2.14
C LEU A 156 -2.22 17.84 1.38
N GLN A 157 -3.52 17.88 1.67
CA GLN A 157 -4.43 18.87 1.11
C GLN A 157 -3.99 20.29 1.46
N GLN A 158 -3.65 20.55 2.72
CA GLN A 158 -3.18 21.87 3.18
C GLN A 158 -1.82 22.24 2.59
N GLU A 159 -0.89 21.28 2.58
CA GLU A 159 0.48 21.47 2.05
C GLU A 159 0.49 21.82 0.55
N PHE A 160 -0.40 21.21 -0.23
CA PHE A 160 -0.44 21.36 -1.69
C PHE A 160 -1.59 22.24 -2.21
N ALA A 161 -2.39 22.84 -1.31
CA ALA A 161 -3.43 23.79 -1.67
C ALA A 161 -2.83 24.95 -2.49
N GLY A 162 -3.44 25.25 -3.64
CA GLY A 162 -2.98 26.31 -4.57
C GLY A 162 -1.71 25.98 -5.37
N LYS A 163 -1.03 24.85 -5.12
CA LYS A 163 0.13 24.39 -5.89
C LYS A 163 -0.28 23.44 -7.03
N ILE A 164 -1.43 22.81 -6.92
CA ILE A 164 -1.99 21.83 -7.88
C ILE A 164 -3.41 22.28 -8.23
N PRO A 165 -3.83 22.20 -9.50
CA PRO A 165 -5.16 22.62 -9.95
C PRO A 165 -6.28 21.87 -9.22
N THR A 166 -6.13 20.56 -9.03
CA THR A 166 -7.15 19.70 -8.45
C THR A 166 -6.55 18.73 -7.44
N ILE A 167 -7.11 18.70 -6.22
CA ILE A 167 -6.81 17.69 -5.23
C ILE A 167 -8.11 16.95 -4.95
N THR A 168 -8.11 15.63 -5.18
CA THR A 168 -9.27 14.77 -4.99
C THR A 168 -8.98 13.72 -3.93
N ARG A 169 -10.01 13.05 -3.45
CA ARG A 169 -9.93 11.94 -2.53
C ARG A 169 -10.79 10.79 -3.02
N LEU A 170 -10.37 9.56 -2.76
CA LEU A 170 -11.22 8.40 -3.03
C LEU A 170 -12.49 8.50 -2.19
N ALA A 171 -13.63 8.20 -2.82
CA ALA A 171 -14.91 8.18 -2.14
C ALA A 171 -14.91 7.12 -1.03
N CYS A 172 -15.47 7.49 0.12
CA CYS A 172 -15.77 6.58 1.21
C CYS A 172 -17.29 6.37 1.29
N GLY A 173 -17.73 5.22 1.77
CA GLY A 173 -19.15 4.94 1.96
C GLY A 173 -19.50 3.47 1.79
N ILE A 174 -20.78 3.20 1.55
CA ILE A 174 -21.34 1.86 1.46
C ILE A 174 -20.75 1.13 0.26
N PRO A 175 -20.17 -0.07 0.45
CA PRO A 175 -19.61 -0.84 -0.65
C PRO A 175 -20.69 -1.30 -1.61
N ALA A 176 -20.37 -1.33 -2.90
CA ALA A 176 -21.28 -1.82 -3.93
C ALA A 176 -21.69 -3.28 -3.66
N GLY A 177 -23.00 -3.56 -3.67
CA GLY A 177 -23.54 -4.87 -3.33
C GLY A 177 -23.69 -5.13 -1.83
N GLY A 178 -23.35 -4.16 -0.98
CA GLY A 178 -23.62 -4.23 0.46
C GLY A 178 -25.09 -3.95 0.76
N ASP A 179 -25.63 -4.62 1.79
CA ASP A 179 -26.96 -4.35 2.31
C ASP A 179 -26.87 -3.27 3.40
N LEU A 180 -27.74 -2.26 3.32
CA LEU A 180 -27.76 -1.11 4.23
C LEU A 180 -27.95 -1.53 5.70
N GLU A 181 -28.66 -2.61 5.94
CA GLU A 181 -28.95 -3.13 7.28
C GLU A 181 -27.67 -3.58 8.05
N TYR A 182 -26.63 -3.99 7.30
CA TYR A 182 -25.38 -4.50 7.90
C TYR A 182 -24.22 -3.49 7.88
N VAL A 183 -24.49 -2.25 7.46
CA VAL A 183 -23.46 -1.19 7.44
C VAL A 183 -23.30 -0.62 8.83
N ASP A 184 -22.04 -0.49 9.29
CA ASP A 184 -21.75 0.17 10.56
C ASP A 184 -22.01 1.68 10.52
N ASP A 185 -22.23 2.28 11.69
CA ASP A 185 -22.62 3.69 11.84
C ASP A 185 -21.61 4.65 11.21
N VAL A 186 -20.31 4.34 11.28
CA VAL A 186 -19.23 5.20 10.73
C VAL A 186 -19.28 5.20 9.22
N THR A 187 -19.37 4.01 8.61
CA THR A 187 -19.50 3.86 7.15
C THR A 187 -20.77 4.54 6.63
N LEU A 188 -21.88 4.43 7.37
CA LEU A 188 -23.13 5.08 7.00
C LEU A 188 -23.01 6.61 7.08
N MET A 189 -22.38 7.13 8.13
CA MET A 189 -22.11 8.56 8.29
C MET A 189 -21.26 9.11 7.15
N GLU A 190 -20.17 8.43 6.78
CA GLU A 190 -19.32 8.79 5.65
C GLU A 190 -20.10 8.78 4.32
N ALA A 191 -20.99 7.81 4.12
CA ALA A 191 -21.86 7.76 2.94
C ALA A 191 -22.81 8.95 2.87
N PHE A 192 -23.36 9.40 4.01
CA PHE A 192 -24.20 10.59 4.07
C PHE A 192 -23.43 11.88 3.78
N TYR A 193 -22.22 12.01 4.29
CA TYR A 193 -21.36 13.17 3.99
C TYR A 193 -20.90 13.19 2.54
N GLY A 194 -20.55 12.04 2.00
CA GLY A 194 -20.10 11.88 0.61
C GLY A 194 -21.21 11.81 -0.44
N ARG A 195 -22.50 11.95 -0.03
CA ARG A 195 -23.63 11.86 -0.96
C ARG A 195 -23.54 12.92 -2.07
N HIS A 196 -23.86 12.51 -3.28
CA HIS A 196 -23.90 13.40 -4.45
C HIS A 196 -25.32 13.52 -5.02
N THR A 197 -25.56 14.58 -5.76
CA THR A 197 -26.84 14.79 -6.45
C THR A 197 -26.99 13.79 -7.60
N VAL A 198 -28.16 13.15 -7.68
CA VAL A 198 -28.53 12.36 -8.84
C VAL A 198 -29.11 13.32 -9.88
N ASN A 199 -28.30 13.60 -10.93
CA ASN A 199 -28.80 14.38 -12.06
C ASN A 199 -29.53 13.42 -13.01
N ASN A 200 -30.72 13.82 -13.42
CA ASN A 200 -31.51 13.15 -14.49
C ASN A 200 -30.85 13.37 -15.85
#